data_c0e7d12c95a645892cc46116ab01985c
#
_entry.id   c0e7d12c95a645892cc46116ab01985c
#
_cell.length_a   1.000
_cell.length_b   1.000
_cell.length_c   1.000
_cell.angle_alpha   90.00
_cell.angle_beta   90.00
_cell.angle_gamma   90.00
#
_symmetry.space_group_name_H-M   'P 1'
#
loop_
_entity.id
_entity.type
_entity.pdbx_description
1 polymer ?
#
loop_
_entity_poly.entity_id
_entity_poly.type
_entity_poly.pdbx_seq_one_letter_code
_entity_poly.pdbx_strand_id
1 'polypeptide(L)'
;WGSGGAHKLYFQKIDEIITEIFNYPIEKQPKGIADMGCGNGTMLIHLYNLIKEKTLRGILLNRYPLHVIGADFNEEALDVTHQNLNNSNIDHILIQADIGNPEKFNKDLIKNHNIKLNDLLNVRSFLDHNRKFEMPNLNKFDVKKISTNSTAAFSTNQSNEIFEPIIYKLSLIEHFLKWKPYINKFGLILLELHTINPKLCAKNIGKTLATAYDGTHGYSNQYIIEYEDFIDSALLADLKIEKKFEFNFPNKDLTTISINLFST
;
A
#
# COMPACT_ATOMS: atom_id res chain seq x y z
N TRP A 1 5.44 -18.85 -5.29
CA TRP A 1 5.91 -20.03 -4.52
C TRP A 1 6.94 -19.69 -3.45
N GLY A 2 7.76 -18.64 -3.60
CA GLY A 2 8.64 -18.13 -2.54
C GLY A 2 7.94 -17.25 -1.49
N SER A 3 6.68 -16.93 -1.66
CA SER A 3 6.01 -15.88 -0.90
C SER A 3 5.51 -16.29 0.49
N GLY A 4 5.16 -17.53 0.74
CA GLY A 4 4.50 -17.92 2.00
C GLY A 4 5.31 -17.71 3.27
N GLY A 5 6.63 -17.96 3.25
CA GLY A 5 7.50 -17.68 4.40
C GLY A 5 7.87 -16.21 4.55
N ALA A 6 8.03 -15.51 3.41
CA ALA A 6 8.33 -14.09 3.39
C ALA A 6 7.11 -13.25 3.83
N HIS A 7 5.90 -13.61 3.42
CA HIS A 7 4.67 -12.93 3.85
C HIS A 7 4.51 -12.94 5.38
N LYS A 8 4.87 -14.04 6.05
CA LYS A 8 4.82 -14.11 7.51
C LYS A 8 5.71 -13.04 8.17
N LEU A 9 6.91 -12.80 7.62
CA LEU A 9 7.81 -11.77 8.13
C LEU A 9 7.24 -10.36 7.92
N TYR A 10 6.65 -10.10 6.75
CA TYR A 10 6.03 -8.81 6.46
C TYR A 10 4.82 -8.56 7.36
N PHE A 11 3.98 -9.56 7.55
CA PHE A 11 2.82 -9.46 8.44
C PHE A 11 3.25 -9.17 9.88
N GLN A 12 4.31 -9.78 10.39
CA GLN A 12 4.83 -9.47 11.72
C GLN A 12 5.20 -7.99 11.89
N LYS A 13 5.71 -7.33 10.82
CA LYS A 13 6.02 -5.90 10.87
C LYS A 13 4.77 -5.02 10.77
N ILE A 14 3.78 -5.44 10.02
CA ILE A 14 2.46 -4.79 10.02
C ILE A 14 1.80 -4.94 11.40
N ASP A 15 1.93 -6.09 12.05
CA ASP A 15 1.40 -6.38 13.38
C ASP A 15 1.94 -5.39 14.43
N GLU A 16 3.23 -5.02 14.35
CA GLU A 16 3.83 -4.01 15.24
C GLU A 16 3.09 -2.66 15.11
N ILE A 17 2.80 -2.22 13.88
CA ILE A 17 2.09 -0.96 13.60
C ILE A 17 0.65 -1.03 14.12
N ILE A 18 -0.06 -2.09 13.77
CA ILE A 18 -1.48 -2.29 14.14
C ILE A 18 -1.62 -2.37 15.66
N THR A 19 -0.76 -3.16 16.31
CA THR A 19 -0.81 -3.31 17.77
C THR A 19 -0.58 -1.98 18.48
N GLU A 20 0.33 -1.15 18.00
CA GLU A 20 0.55 0.15 18.60
C GLU A 20 -0.67 1.07 18.42
N ILE A 21 -1.19 1.22 17.19
CA ILE A 21 -2.29 2.13 16.89
C ILE A 21 -3.57 1.74 17.65
N PHE A 22 -3.90 0.46 17.71
CA PHE A 22 -5.12 -0.02 18.37
C PHE A 22 -4.96 -0.24 19.89
N ASN A 23 -3.81 0.10 20.45
CA ASN A 23 -3.58 0.24 21.89
C ASN A 23 -3.58 1.70 22.38
N TYR A 24 -3.72 2.69 21.52
CA TYR A 24 -3.96 4.07 21.95
C TYR A 24 -5.30 4.22 22.68
N PRO A 25 -5.54 5.33 23.40
CA PRO A 25 -6.87 5.69 23.89
C PRO A 25 -7.89 5.66 22.76
N ILE A 26 -9.10 5.18 23.05
CA ILE A 26 -10.11 4.87 22.00
C ILE A 26 -10.45 6.05 21.09
N GLU A 27 -10.44 7.27 21.63
CA GLU A 27 -10.68 8.50 20.89
C GLU A 27 -9.57 8.86 19.89
N LYS A 28 -8.39 8.23 20.03
CA LYS A 28 -7.24 8.38 19.13
C LYS A 28 -7.09 7.22 18.15
N GLN A 29 -7.96 6.23 18.25
CA GLN A 29 -7.92 5.07 17.35
C GLN A 29 -8.75 5.30 16.09
N PRO A 30 -8.36 4.68 14.94
CA PRO A 30 -9.23 4.63 13.77
C PRO A 30 -10.51 3.87 14.09
N LYS A 31 -11.60 4.22 13.40
CA LYS A 31 -12.88 3.50 13.53
C LYS A 31 -12.84 2.11 12.91
N GLY A 32 -11.87 1.85 12.06
CA GLY A 32 -11.72 0.58 11.37
C GLY A 32 -10.47 0.55 10.50
N ILE A 33 -10.38 -0.48 9.69
CA ILE A 33 -9.34 -0.73 8.71
C ILE A 33 -9.95 -0.77 7.32
N ALA A 34 -9.22 -0.26 6.32
CA ALA A 34 -9.58 -0.39 4.90
C ALA A 34 -8.40 -0.96 4.13
N ASP A 35 -8.57 -2.17 3.59
CA ASP A 35 -7.59 -2.83 2.74
C ASP A 35 -7.99 -2.66 1.27
N MET A 36 -7.12 -2.05 0.48
CA MET A 36 -7.34 -1.83 -0.93
C MET A 36 -6.47 -2.77 -1.75
N GLY A 37 -7.11 -3.45 -2.72
CA GLY A 37 -6.55 -4.63 -3.32
C GLY A 37 -6.65 -5.81 -2.36
N CYS A 38 -7.81 -5.96 -1.70
CA CYS A 38 -7.98 -6.93 -0.62
C CYS A 38 -7.90 -8.40 -1.09
N GLY A 39 -7.93 -8.64 -2.40
CA GLY A 39 -7.75 -9.95 -3.01
C GLY A 39 -8.71 -11.00 -2.47
N ASN A 40 -8.21 -11.94 -1.70
CA ASN A 40 -9.02 -12.98 -1.04
C ASN A 40 -9.37 -12.67 0.42
N GLY A 41 -9.07 -11.47 0.92
CA GLY A 41 -9.38 -11.03 2.28
C GLY A 41 -8.45 -11.56 3.38
N THR A 42 -7.39 -12.28 3.05
CA THR A 42 -6.47 -12.88 4.04
C THR A 42 -5.86 -11.80 4.96
N MET A 43 -5.47 -10.64 4.42
CA MET A 43 -4.93 -9.54 5.22
C MET A 43 -5.99 -9.01 6.20
N LEU A 44 -7.21 -8.78 5.75
CA LEU A 44 -8.31 -8.30 6.60
C LEU A 44 -8.61 -9.25 7.76
N ILE A 45 -8.67 -10.56 7.48
CA ILE A 45 -8.86 -11.59 8.50
C ILE A 45 -7.73 -11.56 9.52
N HIS A 46 -6.49 -11.48 9.05
CA HIS A 46 -5.32 -11.41 9.90
C HIS A 46 -5.35 -10.19 10.82
N LEU A 47 -5.57 -8.99 10.25
CA LEU A 47 -5.61 -7.73 11.00
C LEU A 47 -6.78 -7.69 11.99
N TYR A 48 -7.96 -8.16 11.60
CA TYR A 48 -9.10 -8.24 12.51
C TYR A 48 -8.81 -9.14 13.71
N ASN A 49 -8.29 -10.34 13.49
CA ASN A 49 -7.96 -11.27 14.57
C ASN A 49 -6.86 -10.71 15.48
N LEU A 50 -5.82 -10.10 14.90
CA LEU A 50 -4.78 -9.42 15.68
C LEU A 50 -5.37 -8.33 16.57
N ILE A 51 -6.21 -7.44 16.02
CA ILE A 51 -6.85 -6.35 16.79
C ILE A 51 -7.71 -6.94 17.89
N LYS A 52 -8.54 -7.93 17.57
CA LYS A 52 -9.45 -8.58 18.50
C LYS A 52 -8.74 -9.26 19.67
N GLU A 53 -7.62 -9.93 19.39
CA GLU A 53 -6.95 -10.79 20.37
C GLU A 53 -5.82 -10.10 21.13
N LYS A 54 -5.19 -9.06 20.54
CA LYS A 54 -3.91 -8.52 21.01
C LYS A 54 -3.94 -7.04 21.38
N THR A 55 -5.10 -6.36 21.26
CA THR A 55 -5.15 -4.92 21.48
C THR A 55 -6.25 -4.50 22.45
N LEU A 56 -6.15 -3.27 22.97
CA LEU A 56 -7.21 -2.66 23.79
C LEU A 56 -8.52 -2.52 23.00
N ARG A 57 -8.46 -2.34 21.68
CA ARG A 57 -9.66 -2.29 20.84
C ARG A 57 -10.44 -3.60 20.90
N GLY A 58 -9.76 -4.73 20.94
CA GLY A 58 -10.39 -6.05 21.03
C GLY A 58 -11.29 -6.19 22.25
N ILE A 59 -10.85 -5.69 23.40
CA ILE A 59 -11.63 -5.70 24.65
C ILE A 59 -12.89 -4.81 24.53
N LEU A 60 -12.85 -3.81 23.67
CA LEU A 60 -13.89 -2.80 23.54
C LEU A 60 -14.80 -3.00 22.32
N LEU A 61 -14.67 -4.09 21.55
CA LEU A 61 -15.40 -4.29 20.29
C LEU A 61 -16.93 -4.22 20.46
N ASN A 62 -17.46 -4.70 21.59
CA ASN A 62 -18.90 -4.62 21.84
C ASN A 62 -19.42 -3.18 21.97
N ARG A 63 -18.59 -2.26 22.48
CA ARG A 63 -18.94 -0.85 22.65
C ARG A 63 -18.49 0.02 21.47
N TYR A 64 -17.38 -0.34 20.88
CA TYR A 64 -16.75 0.36 19.76
C TYR A 64 -16.45 -0.66 18.65
N PRO A 65 -17.43 -1.01 17.81
CA PRO A 65 -17.24 -1.95 16.71
C PRO A 65 -16.12 -1.50 15.78
N LEU A 66 -15.44 -2.46 15.19
CA LEU A 66 -14.38 -2.22 14.20
C LEU A 66 -14.99 -2.34 12.80
N HIS A 67 -14.94 -1.29 12.00
CA HIS A 67 -15.28 -1.38 10.59
C HIS A 67 -14.17 -2.11 9.83
N VAL A 68 -14.51 -3.17 9.14
CA VAL A 68 -13.62 -3.94 8.26
C VAL A 68 -14.05 -3.69 6.82
N ILE A 69 -13.23 -2.97 6.08
CA ILE A 69 -13.53 -2.54 4.72
C ILE A 69 -12.56 -3.23 3.77
N GLY A 70 -13.09 -4.00 2.81
CA GLY A 70 -12.33 -4.52 1.68
C GLY A 70 -12.70 -3.78 0.41
N ALA A 71 -11.69 -3.38 -0.36
CA ALA A 71 -11.90 -2.81 -1.68
C ALA A 71 -11.00 -3.51 -2.70
N ASP A 72 -11.55 -3.82 -3.87
CA ASP A 72 -10.80 -4.37 -4.98
C ASP A 72 -11.38 -3.85 -6.30
N PHE A 73 -10.56 -3.83 -7.33
CA PHE A 73 -11.01 -3.51 -8.68
C PHE A 73 -11.75 -4.71 -9.31
N ASN A 74 -11.33 -5.93 -8.94
CA ASN A 74 -11.89 -7.17 -9.45
C ASN A 74 -13.05 -7.65 -8.59
N GLU A 75 -14.22 -7.76 -9.19
CA GLU A 75 -15.46 -8.23 -8.55
C GLU A 75 -15.35 -9.68 -8.07
N GLU A 76 -14.68 -10.56 -8.83
CA GLU A 76 -14.44 -11.95 -8.44
C GLU A 76 -13.59 -12.05 -7.15
N ALA A 77 -12.62 -11.15 -6.97
CA ALA A 77 -11.83 -11.08 -5.75
C ALA A 77 -12.70 -10.68 -4.55
N LEU A 78 -13.65 -9.75 -4.73
CA LEU A 78 -14.59 -9.35 -3.69
C LEU A 78 -15.52 -10.49 -3.28
N ASP A 79 -15.97 -11.32 -4.24
CA ASP A 79 -16.80 -12.50 -3.93
C ASP A 79 -16.02 -13.51 -3.07
N VAL A 80 -14.76 -13.78 -3.40
CA VAL A 80 -13.89 -14.65 -2.61
C VAL A 80 -13.64 -14.05 -1.22
N THR A 81 -13.37 -12.74 -1.14
CA THR A 81 -13.21 -12.02 0.13
C THR A 81 -14.46 -12.13 0.98
N HIS A 82 -15.66 -11.95 0.39
CA HIS A 82 -16.93 -12.10 1.09
C HIS A 82 -17.08 -13.47 1.73
N GLN A 83 -16.83 -14.52 0.96
CA GLN A 83 -16.90 -15.90 1.47
C GLN A 83 -15.94 -16.13 2.63
N ASN A 84 -14.68 -15.70 2.50
CA ASN A 84 -13.66 -15.91 3.52
C ASN A 84 -13.91 -15.13 4.81
N LEU A 85 -14.40 -13.90 4.74
CA LEU A 85 -14.77 -13.09 5.89
C LEU A 85 -16.00 -13.63 6.59
N ASN A 86 -17.02 -14.10 5.85
CA ASN A 86 -18.18 -14.78 6.41
C ASN A 86 -17.80 -16.07 7.13
N ASN A 87 -16.95 -16.90 6.54
CA ASN A 87 -16.45 -18.13 7.15
C ASN A 87 -15.66 -17.85 8.44
N SER A 88 -15.08 -16.65 8.54
CA SER A 88 -14.35 -16.19 9.72
C SER A 88 -15.23 -15.45 10.73
N ASN A 89 -16.55 -15.33 10.48
CA ASN A 89 -17.50 -14.57 11.29
C ASN A 89 -17.08 -13.12 11.53
N ILE A 90 -16.64 -12.44 10.47
CA ILE A 90 -16.20 -11.04 10.50
C ILE A 90 -17.22 -10.19 9.74
N ASP A 91 -17.85 -9.24 10.44
CA ASP A 91 -18.71 -8.23 9.81
C ASP A 91 -17.84 -7.33 8.92
N HIS A 92 -18.24 -7.12 7.67
CA HIS A 92 -17.43 -6.41 6.69
C HIS A 92 -18.27 -5.64 5.66
N ILE A 93 -17.62 -4.72 5.01
CA ILE A 93 -18.12 -3.96 3.87
C ILE A 93 -17.17 -4.19 2.72
N LEU A 94 -17.69 -4.56 1.55
CA LEU A 94 -16.90 -4.72 0.33
C LEU A 94 -17.36 -3.70 -0.72
N ILE A 95 -16.41 -3.06 -1.37
CA ILE A 95 -16.67 -2.04 -2.38
C ILE A 95 -15.75 -2.27 -3.58
N GLN A 96 -16.34 -2.34 -4.76
CA GLN A 96 -15.57 -2.29 -5.99
C GLN A 96 -14.99 -0.89 -6.17
N ALA A 97 -13.67 -0.76 -6.12
CA ALA A 97 -13.00 0.51 -6.18
C ALA A 97 -11.63 0.43 -6.89
N ASP A 98 -11.26 1.56 -7.49
CA ASP A 98 -9.96 1.78 -8.10
C ASP A 98 -9.11 2.66 -7.17
N ILE A 99 -7.91 2.22 -6.79
CA ILE A 99 -6.97 3.01 -5.99
C ILE A 99 -6.54 4.32 -6.66
N GLY A 100 -6.67 4.41 -7.98
CA GLY A 100 -6.46 5.65 -8.73
C GLY A 100 -7.54 6.72 -8.44
N ASN A 101 -8.68 6.35 -7.83
CA ASN A 101 -9.81 7.24 -7.58
C ASN A 101 -10.33 7.19 -6.14
N PRO A 102 -9.52 7.62 -5.14
CA PRO A 102 -9.92 7.62 -3.74
C PRO A 102 -11.13 8.52 -3.44
N GLU A 103 -11.36 9.55 -4.24
CA GLU A 103 -12.52 10.44 -4.08
C GLU A 103 -13.84 9.68 -4.30
N LYS A 104 -13.90 8.88 -5.37
CA LYS A 104 -15.08 8.05 -5.66
C LYS A 104 -15.29 7.03 -4.55
N PHE A 105 -14.23 6.34 -4.14
CA PHE A 105 -14.29 5.36 -3.06
C PHE A 105 -14.82 5.99 -1.76
N ASN A 106 -14.30 7.15 -1.35
CA ASN A 106 -14.80 7.87 -0.17
C ASN A 106 -16.27 8.30 -0.30
N LYS A 107 -16.69 8.77 -1.49
CA LYS A 107 -18.09 9.14 -1.75
C LYS A 107 -19.02 7.93 -1.62
N ASP A 108 -18.63 6.79 -2.15
CA ASP A 108 -19.40 5.56 -2.09
C ASP A 108 -19.52 5.04 -0.64
N LEU A 109 -18.43 5.09 0.15
CA LEU A 109 -18.43 4.77 1.58
C LEU A 109 -19.37 5.68 2.39
N ILE A 110 -19.31 6.98 2.15
CA ILE A 110 -20.19 7.94 2.84
C ILE A 110 -21.66 7.70 2.49
N LYS A 111 -21.94 7.57 1.20
CA LYS A 111 -23.31 7.44 0.69
C LYS A 111 -23.99 6.18 1.18
N ASN A 112 -23.29 5.05 1.17
CA ASN A 112 -23.90 3.74 1.41
C ASN A 112 -23.77 3.30 2.88
N HIS A 113 -22.74 3.77 3.60
CA HIS A 113 -22.41 3.26 4.93
C HIS A 113 -22.19 4.36 5.97
N ASN A 114 -22.24 5.64 5.58
CA ASN A 114 -21.96 6.77 6.47
C ASN A 114 -20.55 6.71 7.11
N ILE A 115 -19.58 6.14 6.41
CA ILE A 115 -18.18 6.01 6.84
C ILE A 115 -17.31 6.92 5.96
N LYS A 116 -16.38 7.62 6.60
CA LYS A 116 -15.37 8.42 5.89
C LYS A 116 -14.06 7.66 5.82
N LEU A 117 -13.43 7.65 4.66
CA LEU A 117 -12.17 6.94 4.43
C LEU A 117 -11.04 7.45 5.35
N ASN A 118 -11.03 8.74 5.70
CA ASN A 118 -10.05 9.30 6.62
C ASN A 118 -10.33 9.00 8.12
N ASP A 119 -11.44 8.36 8.47
CA ASP A 119 -11.70 7.84 9.80
C ASP A 119 -11.16 6.41 9.99
N LEU A 120 -10.61 5.82 8.93
CA LEU A 120 -10.05 4.48 8.89
C LEU A 120 -8.52 4.52 8.80
N LEU A 121 -7.88 3.47 9.29
CA LEU A 121 -6.49 3.17 8.94
C LEU A 121 -6.48 2.48 7.58
N ASN A 122 -5.81 3.08 6.63
CA ASN A 122 -5.73 2.56 5.28
C ASN A 122 -4.55 1.60 5.14
N VAL A 123 -4.73 0.50 4.45
CA VAL A 123 -3.69 -0.52 4.20
C VAL A 123 -3.68 -0.86 2.72
N ARG A 124 -2.51 -1.05 2.15
CA ARG A 124 -2.32 -1.58 0.81
C ARG A 124 -1.11 -2.52 0.77
N SER A 125 -1.27 -3.64 0.08
CA SER A 125 -0.22 -4.64 -0.07
C SER A 125 0.04 -4.90 -1.54
N PHE A 126 1.25 -4.59 -2.02
CA PHE A 126 1.71 -4.89 -3.37
C PHE A 126 0.77 -4.41 -4.46
N LEU A 127 0.29 -3.18 -4.35
CA LEU A 127 -0.74 -2.66 -5.22
C LEU A 127 -0.35 -1.38 -5.98
N ASP A 128 0.42 -0.48 -5.35
CA ASP A 128 0.71 0.83 -5.95
C ASP A 128 1.54 0.73 -7.23
N HIS A 129 2.42 -0.26 -7.35
CA HIS A 129 3.16 -0.55 -8.57
C HIS A 129 2.28 -1.15 -9.69
N ASN A 130 1.13 -1.69 -9.36
CA ASN A 130 0.19 -2.32 -10.30
C ASN A 130 -1.09 -1.47 -10.51
N ARG A 131 -1.07 -0.21 -10.09
CA ARG A 131 -2.18 0.73 -10.31
C ARG A 131 -2.41 0.97 -11.79
N LYS A 132 -3.63 1.35 -12.16
CA LYS A 132 -3.89 1.86 -13.50
C LYS A 132 -3.03 3.09 -13.74
N PHE A 133 -2.23 3.06 -14.80
CA PHE A 133 -1.37 4.19 -15.13
C PHE A 133 -2.21 5.38 -15.63
N GLU A 134 -1.91 6.54 -15.06
CA GLU A 134 -2.40 7.82 -15.55
C GLU A 134 -1.19 8.72 -15.85
N MET A 135 -1.18 9.30 -17.05
CA MET A 135 -0.14 10.25 -17.42
C MET A 135 -0.19 11.47 -16.48
N PRO A 136 0.92 11.79 -15.81
CA PRO A 136 0.94 12.92 -14.88
C PRO A 136 0.72 14.24 -15.61
N ASN A 137 0.03 15.15 -14.93
CA ASN A 137 -0.13 16.52 -15.44
C ASN A 137 1.16 17.33 -15.17
N LEU A 138 2.03 17.39 -16.17
CA LEU A 138 3.34 18.03 -16.05
C LEU A 138 3.27 19.52 -15.66
N ASN A 139 2.15 20.21 -15.92
CA ASN A 139 1.95 21.61 -15.54
C ASN A 139 1.81 21.82 -14.03
N LYS A 140 1.54 20.74 -13.27
CA LYS A 140 1.45 20.80 -11.80
C LYS A 140 2.83 20.76 -11.12
N PHE A 141 3.88 20.44 -11.86
CA PHE A 141 5.21 20.21 -11.31
C PHE A 141 6.23 21.17 -11.88
N ASP A 142 7.14 21.65 -11.05
CA ASP A 142 8.39 22.21 -11.52
C ASP A 142 9.35 21.05 -11.84
N VAL A 143 9.15 20.45 -13.02
CA VAL A 143 9.86 19.23 -13.44
C VAL A 143 11.40 19.43 -13.38
N LYS A 144 11.89 20.67 -13.53
CA LYS A 144 13.34 20.96 -13.43
C LYS A 144 13.90 20.78 -12.02
N LYS A 145 13.04 20.82 -11.00
CA LYS A 145 13.43 20.63 -9.59
C LYS A 145 13.23 19.19 -9.11
N ILE A 146 12.55 18.35 -9.88
CA ILE A 146 12.33 16.96 -9.53
C ILE A 146 13.31 16.11 -10.32
N SER A 147 14.23 15.47 -9.61
CA SER A 147 15.18 14.53 -10.19
C SER A 147 14.78 13.09 -9.89
N THR A 148 15.26 12.18 -10.69
CA THR A 148 15.16 10.73 -10.47
C THR A 148 16.47 10.05 -10.82
N ASN A 149 16.84 9.07 -10.01
CA ASN A 149 17.92 8.13 -10.32
C ASN A 149 17.35 6.77 -10.72
N SER A 150 16.01 6.69 -10.88
CA SER A 150 15.35 5.44 -11.20
C SER A 150 15.84 4.88 -12.54
N THR A 151 16.02 3.58 -12.52
CA THR A 151 16.32 2.75 -13.69
C THR A 151 15.15 1.84 -14.00
N ALA A 152 13.98 2.08 -13.42
CA ALA A 152 12.75 1.39 -13.71
C ALA A 152 12.45 1.49 -15.20
N ALA A 153 12.55 0.40 -15.93
CA ALA A 153 12.90 0.55 -17.31
C ALA A 153 11.98 -0.16 -18.29
N PHE A 154 10.96 -0.89 -17.89
CA PHE A 154 10.35 -1.80 -18.85
C PHE A 154 8.84 -1.68 -19.01
N SER A 155 8.24 -0.63 -18.46
CA SER A 155 6.83 -0.38 -18.70
C SER A 155 6.66 0.51 -19.93
N THR A 156 5.65 0.20 -20.71
CA THR A 156 5.34 0.92 -21.94
C THR A 156 3.93 1.50 -21.90
N ASN A 157 3.72 2.54 -22.70
CA ASN A 157 2.39 3.04 -22.99
C ASN A 157 1.65 2.13 -23.97
N GLN A 158 0.44 2.50 -24.34
CA GLN A 158 -0.37 1.74 -25.30
C GLN A 158 0.23 1.69 -26.73
N SER A 159 1.16 2.61 -27.02
CA SER A 159 1.90 2.67 -28.30
C SER A 159 3.22 1.88 -28.26
N ASN A 160 3.47 1.10 -27.20
CA ASN A 160 4.73 0.38 -26.94
C ASN A 160 5.98 1.28 -26.79
N GLU A 161 5.78 2.54 -26.46
CA GLU A 161 6.89 3.44 -26.14
C GLU A 161 7.26 3.29 -24.66
N ILE A 162 8.57 3.16 -24.37
CA ILE A 162 9.09 3.08 -22.99
C ILE A 162 8.93 4.46 -22.34
N PHE A 163 8.37 4.48 -21.14
CA PHE A 163 8.28 5.71 -20.37
C PHE A 163 9.65 6.14 -19.83
N GLU A 164 9.91 7.43 -19.87
CA GLU A 164 11.04 8.01 -19.15
C GLU A 164 10.86 7.84 -17.63
N PRO A 165 11.92 7.51 -16.86
CA PRO A 165 11.82 7.28 -15.42
C PRO A 165 11.15 8.39 -14.64
N ILE A 166 11.31 9.64 -15.04
CA ILE A 166 10.66 10.79 -14.40
C ILE A 166 9.14 10.72 -14.47
N ILE A 167 8.58 10.13 -15.52
CA ILE A 167 7.13 9.98 -15.70
C ILE A 167 6.53 9.06 -14.64
N TYR A 168 7.22 7.97 -14.28
CA TYR A 168 6.78 7.08 -13.19
C TYR A 168 6.76 7.81 -11.86
N LYS A 169 7.83 8.57 -11.56
CA LYS A 169 7.95 9.33 -10.33
C LYS A 169 6.83 10.38 -10.22
N LEU A 170 6.60 11.17 -11.28
CA LEU A 170 5.54 12.17 -11.29
C LEU A 170 4.14 11.56 -11.17
N SER A 171 3.89 10.43 -11.86
CA SER A 171 2.64 9.68 -11.74
C SER A 171 2.41 9.18 -10.30
N LEU A 172 3.45 8.71 -9.62
CA LEU A 172 3.36 8.26 -8.23
C LEU A 172 3.13 9.43 -7.27
N ILE A 173 3.79 10.58 -7.48
CA ILE A 173 3.54 11.80 -6.70
C ILE A 173 2.06 12.22 -6.83
N GLU A 174 1.51 12.26 -8.05
CA GLU A 174 0.08 12.58 -8.24
C GLU A 174 -0.83 11.57 -7.57
N HIS A 175 -0.49 10.30 -7.62
CA HIS A 175 -1.23 9.26 -6.92
C HIS A 175 -1.26 9.50 -5.41
N PHE A 176 -0.12 9.77 -4.78
CA PHE A 176 -0.05 10.10 -3.36
C PHE A 176 -0.80 11.39 -3.01
N LEU A 177 -0.72 12.42 -3.84
CA LEU A 177 -1.49 13.66 -3.67
C LEU A 177 -3.01 13.42 -3.69
N LYS A 178 -3.51 12.50 -4.52
CA LYS A 178 -4.92 12.09 -4.52
C LYS A 178 -5.33 11.42 -3.19
N TRP A 179 -4.43 10.64 -2.59
CA TRP A 179 -4.69 9.93 -1.33
C TRP A 179 -4.52 10.79 -0.09
N LYS A 180 -3.70 11.82 -0.12
CA LYS A 180 -3.38 12.68 1.02
C LYS A 180 -4.59 13.13 1.86
N PRO A 181 -5.73 13.58 1.28
CA PRO A 181 -6.91 13.99 2.08
C PRO A 181 -7.56 12.84 2.86
N TYR A 182 -7.34 11.60 2.46
CA TYR A 182 -8.02 10.43 3.00
C TYR A 182 -7.20 9.65 4.01
N ILE A 183 -5.93 10.01 4.18
CA ILE A 183 -5.00 9.37 5.12
C ILE A 183 -4.53 10.34 6.22
N ASN A 184 -5.10 11.53 6.29
CA ASN A 184 -4.60 12.63 7.13
C ASN A 184 -4.88 12.47 8.62
N LYS A 185 -5.68 11.48 9.05
CA LYS A 185 -5.95 11.23 10.46
C LYS A 185 -5.18 10.05 11.02
N PHE A 186 -5.23 8.93 10.32
CA PHE A 186 -4.72 7.65 10.82
C PHE A 186 -3.64 7.03 9.94
N GLY A 187 -3.37 7.63 8.80
CA GLY A 187 -2.30 7.23 7.92
C GLY A 187 -2.64 6.12 6.93
N LEU A 188 -1.58 5.66 6.28
CA LEU A 188 -1.58 4.63 5.27
C LEU A 188 -0.40 3.69 5.50
N ILE A 189 -0.68 2.42 5.74
CA ILE A 189 0.33 1.37 5.72
C ILE A 189 0.50 0.91 4.27
N LEU A 190 1.72 1.02 3.76
CA LEU A 190 2.09 0.48 2.45
C LEU A 190 3.12 -0.62 2.60
N LEU A 191 2.78 -1.81 2.15
CA LEU A 191 3.69 -2.91 1.86
C LEU A 191 3.89 -2.92 0.35
N GLU A 192 5.11 -2.58 -0.14
CA GLU A 192 5.33 -2.35 -1.57
C GLU A 192 6.62 -2.97 -2.09
N LEU A 193 6.61 -3.24 -3.40
CA LEU A 193 7.74 -3.76 -4.18
C LEU A 193 8.59 -2.62 -4.74
N HIS A 194 9.90 -2.88 -4.82
CA HIS A 194 10.87 -1.95 -5.39
C HIS A 194 11.83 -2.69 -6.32
N THR A 195 12.24 -2.02 -7.40
CA THR A 195 13.36 -2.47 -8.21
C THR A 195 14.70 -2.11 -7.56
N ILE A 196 15.75 -2.77 -7.97
CA ILE A 196 17.13 -2.51 -7.52
C ILE A 196 17.91 -1.92 -8.70
N ASN A 197 18.70 -0.88 -8.44
CA ASN A 197 19.59 -0.33 -9.44
C ASN A 197 20.47 -1.44 -10.07
N PRO A 198 20.57 -1.54 -11.41
CA PRO A 198 21.29 -2.63 -12.09
C PRO A 198 22.73 -2.81 -11.66
N LYS A 199 23.45 -1.72 -11.33
CA LYS A 199 24.84 -1.81 -10.84
C LYS A 199 24.92 -2.44 -9.46
N LEU A 200 23.93 -2.15 -8.60
CA LEU A 200 23.82 -2.74 -7.27
C LEU A 200 23.40 -4.21 -7.37
N CYS A 201 22.45 -4.51 -8.25
CA CYS A 201 22.03 -5.87 -8.55
C CYS A 201 23.24 -6.73 -9.02
N ALA A 202 24.00 -6.25 -9.98
CA ALA A 202 25.17 -6.96 -10.53
C ALA A 202 26.23 -7.30 -9.46
N LYS A 203 26.46 -6.41 -8.48
CA LYS A 203 27.39 -6.65 -7.36
C LYS A 203 26.91 -7.75 -6.40
N ASN A 204 25.62 -8.04 -6.38
CA ASN A 204 24.98 -8.90 -5.40
C ASN A 204 24.31 -10.13 -6.02
N ILE A 205 24.49 -10.38 -7.30
CA ILE A 205 24.00 -11.60 -7.97
C ILE A 205 24.44 -12.83 -7.18
N GLY A 206 23.46 -13.71 -6.88
CA GLY A 206 23.69 -14.92 -6.13
C GLY A 206 23.90 -14.76 -4.62
N LYS A 207 23.92 -13.53 -4.10
CA LYS A 207 24.06 -13.27 -2.64
C LYS A 207 22.72 -13.25 -1.92
N THR A 208 21.65 -12.84 -2.60
CA THR A 208 20.29 -12.82 -2.04
C THR A 208 19.26 -13.23 -3.09
N LEU A 209 18.09 -13.73 -2.66
CA LEU A 209 16.96 -13.99 -3.57
C LEU A 209 16.42 -12.69 -4.20
N ALA A 210 16.59 -11.57 -3.55
CA ALA A 210 16.15 -10.26 -4.05
C ALA A 210 16.73 -9.94 -5.43
N THR A 211 18.03 -10.24 -5.65
CA THR A 211 18.70 -9.96 -6.93
C THR A 211 18.24 -10.84 -8.09
N ALA A 212 17.63 -12.00 -7.80
CA ALA A 212 17.01 -12.86 -8.83
C ALA A 212 15.56 -12.42 -9.11
N TYR A 213 14.87 -11.95 -8.08
CA TYR A 213 13.47 -11.55 -8.13
C TYR A 213 13.28 -10.29 -8.98
N ASP A 214 14.16 -9.31 -8.82
CA ASP A 214 14.13 -8.05 -9.58
C ASP A 214 14.11 -8.25 -11.10
N GLY A 215 14.88 -9.21 -11.61
CA GLY A 215 14.95 -9.52 -13.04
C GLY A 215 13.62 -9.98 -13.67
N THR A 216 12.65 -10.43 -12.89
CA THR A 216 11.37 -10.93 -13.42
C THR A 216 10.30 -9.85 -13.51
N HIS A 217 10.34 -8.82 -12.66
CA HIS A 217 9.32 -7.78 -12.60
C HIS A 217 9.38 -6.79 -13.78
N GLY A 218 10.55 -6.59 -14.34
CA GLY A 218 10.74 -5.72 -15.49
C GLY A 218 9.94 -6.11 -16.75
N TYR A 219 9.49 -7.37 -16.84
CA TYR A 219 8.71 -7.86 -17.99
C TYR A 219 7.20 -7.87 -17.78
N SER A 220 6.73 -7.44 -16.62
CA SER A 220 5.31 -7.50 -16.25
C SER A 220 4.52 -6.22 -16.55
N ASN A 221 5.16 -5.22 -17.13
CA ASN A 221 4.58 -3.89 -17.40
C ASN A 221 4.00 -3.22 -16.14
N GLN A 222 4.66 -3.40 -15.01
CA GLN A 222 4.32 -2.79 -13.73
C GLN A 222 5.17 -1.54 -13.50
N TYR A 223 4.67 -0.62 -12.67
CA TYR A 223 5.31 0.69 -12.44
C TYR A 223 6.16 0.66 -11.18
N ILE A 224 7.09 -0.31 -11.11
CA ILE A 224 8.00 -0.50 -9.98
C ILE A 224 9.16 0.48 -10.12
N ILE A 225 9.48 1.18 -9.03
CA ILE A 225 10.63 2.09 -8.93
C ILE A 225 11.51 1.70 -7.75
N GLU A 226 12.72 2.24 -7.70
CA GLU A 226 13.64 2.05 -6.58
C GLU A 226 13.07 2.67 -5.31
N TYR A 227 13.45 2.11 -4.16
CA TYR A 227 12.93 2.53 -2.86
C TYR A 227 13.18 4.02 -2.56
N GLU A 228 14.35 4.54 -2.92
CA GLU A 228 14.69 5.93 -2.71
C GLU A 228 13.76 6.88 -3.49
N ASP A 229 13.45 6.56 -4.75
CA ASP A 229 12.51 7.35 -5.55
C ASP A 229 11.06 7.20 -5.09
N PHE A 230 10.68 6.03 -4.56
CA PHE A 230 9.38 5.81 -3.94
C PHE A 230 9.19 6.72 -2.70
N ILE A 231 10.18 6.73 -1.81
CA ILE A 231 10.18 7.56 -0.61
C ILE A 231 10.18 9.05 -0.95
N ASP A 232 11.04 9.46 -1.89
CA ASP A 232 11.09 10.84 -2.34
C ASP A 232 9.76 11.29 -2.98
N SER A 233 9.10 10.41 -3.72
CA SER A 233 7.76 10.67 -4.27
C SER A 233 6.72 10.92 -3.18
N ALA A 234 6.75 10.16 -2.09
CA ALA A 234 5.87 10.37 -0.95
C ALA A 234 6.14 11.70 -0.25
N LEU A 235 7.42 12.03 -0.02
CA LEU A 235 7.83 13.31 0.58
C LEU A 235 7.45 14.51 -0.31
N LEU A 236 7.60 14.41 -1.62
CA LEU A 236 7.18 15.44 -2.58
C LEU A 236 5.64 15.60 -2.65
N ALA A 237 4.91 14.59 -2.24
CA ALA A 237 3.46 14.67 -2.04
C ALA A 237 3.07 15.20 -0.64
N ASP A 238 4.03 15.72 0.15
CA ASP A 238 3.87 16.15 1.53
C ASP A 238 3.35 15.04 2.46
N LEU A 239 3.72 13.80 2.22
CA LEU A 239 3.55 12.71 3.17
C LEU A 239 4.77 12.61 4.07
N LYS A 240 4.57 12.21 5.31
CA LYS A 240 5.62 11.93 6.28
C LYS A 240 5.74 10.44 6.49
N ILE A 241 6.94 9.98 6.79
CA ILE A 241 7.20 8.58 7.13
C ILE A 241 7.39 8.49 8.64
N GLU A 242 6.64 7.65 9.29
CA GLU A 242 6.85 7.32 10.70
C GLU A 242 8.10 6.45 10.84
N LYS A 243 9.22 7.07 11.18
CA LYS A 243 10.56 6.45 11.14
C LYS A 243 10.69 5.13 11.91
N LYS A 244 9.94 4.94 12.98
CA LYS A 244 9.92 3.68 13.73
C LYS A 244 9.21 2.55 12.99
N PHE A 245 8.45 2.87 11.96
CA PHE A 245 7.69 1.96 11.11
C PHE A 245 8.16 1.97 9.67
N GLU A 246 9.44 2.18 9.46
CA GLU A 246 10.15 2.08 8.19
C GLU A 246 10.93 0.76 8.17
N PHE A 247 10.43 -0.25 7.44
CA PHE A 247 11.05 -1.57 7.37
C PHE A 247 11.45 -1.89 5.92
N ASN A 248 12.68 -2.39 5.75
CA ASN A 248 13.28 -2.68 4.44
C ASN A 248 13.74 -4.13 4.35
N PHE A 249 13.39 -4.82 3.29
CA PHE A 249 13.72 -6.23 3.06
C PHE A 249 14.42 -6.44 1.73
N PRO A 250 15.44 -7.33 1.69
CA PRO A 250 16.04 -8.07 2.81
C PRO A 250 16.83 -7.18 3.78
N ASN A 251 17.27 -6.01 3.35
CA ASN A 251 17.95 -4.99 4.15
C ASN A 251 17.88 -3.62 3.43
N LYS A 252 18.35 -2.58 4.09
CA LYS A 252 18.26 -1.21 3.60
C LYS A 252 19.03 -0.97 2.29
N ASP A 253 20.15 -1.67 2.08
CA ASP A 253 20.99 -1.47 0.89
C ASP A 253 20.45 -2.20 -0.35
N LEU A 254 19.58 -3.18 -0.17
CA LEU A 254 19.00 -4.02 -1.22
C LEU A 254 17.47 -4.09 -1.07
N THR A 255 16.85 -2.96 -0.82
CA THR A 255 15.40 -2.92 -0.59
C THR A 255 14.63 -3.28 -1.85
N THR A 256 14.04 -4.47 -1.87
CA THR A 256 13.07 -4.90 -2.88
C THR A 256 11.64 -4.89 -2.37
N ILE A 257 11.49 -4.88 -1.04
CA ILE A 257 10.19 -4.77 -0.39
C ILE A 257 10.35 -3.81 0.79
N SER A 258 9.39 -2.93 0.95
CA SER A 258 9.30 -2.06 2.13
C SER A 258 7.94 -2.10 2.78
N ILE A 259 7.92 -1.79 4.08
CA ILE A 259 6.70 -1.47 4.81
C ILE A 259 6.90 -0.10 5.43
N ASN A 260 5.96 0.81 5.17
CA ASN A 260 6.01 2.16 5.69
C ASN A 260 4.63 2.56 6.21
N LEU A 261 4.59 3.27 7.33
CA LEU A 261 3.42 4.02 7.76
C LEU A 261 3.59 5.47 7.32
N PHE A 262 2.77 5.90 6.39
CA PHE A 262 2.70 7.29 5.93
C PHE A 262 1.62 8.06 6.70
N SER A 263 1.95 9.30 7.05
CA SER A 263 1.04 10.30 7.66
C SER A 263 1.12 11.62 6.87
N THR A 264 0.39 12.64 7.26
CA THR A 264 0.42 13.97 6.62
C THR A 264 0.90 15.06 7.57
#